data_61a0ea2ad141143adfb46371c2392c1a
#
_entry.id   61a0ea2ad141143adfb46371c2392c1a
#
_cell.length_a   1.000
_cell.length_b   1.000
_cell.length_c   1.000
_cell.angle_alpha   90.00
_cell.angle_beta   90.00
_cell.angle_gamma   90.00
#
_symmetry.space_group_name_H-M   'P 1'
#
loop_
_entity.id
_entity.type
_entity.pdbx_description
1 polymer ?
#
loop_
_entity_poly.entity_id
_entity_poly.type
_entity_poly.pdbx_seq_one_letter_code
_entity_poly.pdbx_strand_id
1 'polypeptide(L)'
;KPMGFKHTGLFPEQAVNWDWMINKIKNSKRDIKVLNLFAYTGGATVACLSAGASVCHVDSSKGMVSWSKENVNASGLKDKPVRYIVDDVEKFVNREIRRGNKYDAIIMDPPSYGRGTKGEVWRFEEDIADLVNLCTKVLSDKPLFFLINSYTTGISAKVLENILRLNIKNKGMFESGEIGLPMKDSKLVLPCGIYGRWEEANA
;
A
#
# COMPACT_ATOMS: atom_id res chain seq x y z
N LYS A 1 -17.06 -2.62 11.61
CA LYS A 1 -18.52 -2.53 11.42
C LYS A 1 -18.90 -3.46 10.27
N PRO A 2 -19.70 -4.54 10.50
CA PRO A 2 -20.16 -5.40 9.41
C PRO A 2 -21.00 -4.57 8.43
N MET A 3 -20.63 -4.62 7.17
CA MET A 3 -21.34 -3.95 6.08
C MET A 3 -22.02 -5.02 5.21
N GLY A 4 -23.09 -4.68 4.51
CA GLY A 4 -23.83 -5.58 3.61
C GLY A 4 -23.02 -6.10 2.39
N PHE A 5 -21.75 -5.71 2.26
CA PHE A 5 -20.79 -6.25 1.31
C PHE A 5 -20.00 -7.40 1.94
N LYS A 6 -19.57 -8.36 1.13
CA LYS A 6 -18.87 -9.59 1.54
C LYS A 6 -17.51 -9.37 2.25
N HIS A 7 -17.11 -8.12 2.52
CA HIS A 7 -15.83 -7.76 3.12
C HIS A 7 -16.00 -7.25 4.55
N THR A 8 -15.17 -7.73 5.47
CA THR A 8 -15.18 -7.37 6.89
C THR A 8 -14.65 -5.97 7.19
N GLY A 9 -14.00 -5.32 6.21
CA GLY A 9 -13.44 -3.98 6.35
C GLY A 9 -12.02 -3.94 6.93
N LEU A 10 -11.46 -5.08 7.32
CA LEU A 10 -10.09 -5.19 7.84
C LEU A 10 -9.49 -6.52 7.37
N PHE A 11 -8.22 -6.48 7.01
CA PHE A 11 -7.38 -7.63 6.65
C PHE A 11 -6.31 -7.80 7.73
N PRO A 12 -6.59 -8.56 8.80
CA PRO A 12 -5.69 -8.63 9.97
C PRO A 12 -4.34 -9.27 9.67
N GLU A 13 -4.22 -10.09 8.64
CA GLU A 13 -2.96 -10.64 8.14
C GLU A 13 -1.96 -9.57 7.71
N GLN A 14 -2.44 -8.37 7.37
CA GLN A 14 -1.59 -7.22 7.04
C GLN A 14 -0.84 -6.62 8.24
N ALA A 15 -1.13 -7.08 9.46
CA ALA A 15 -0.49 -6.56 10.68
C ALA A 15 1.05 -6.64 10.59
N VAL A 16 1.60 -7.70 10.02
CA VAL A 16 3.06 -7.85 9.81
C VAL A 16 3.64 -6.73 8.96
N ASN A 17 2.92 -6.30 7.92
CA ASN A 17 3.32 -5.18 7.07
C ASN A 17 3.11 -3.83 7.77
N TRP A 18 2.05 -3.67 8.56
CA TRP A 18 1.84 -2.44 9.35
C TRP A 18 2.95 -2.25 10.38
N ASP A 19 3.33 -3.29 11.13
CA ASP A 19 4.43 -3.22 12.10
C ASP A 19 5.76 -2.89 11.41
N TRP A 20 6.03 -3.51 10.26
CA TRP A 20 7.23 -3.20 9.47
C TRP A 20 7.26 -1.73 9.02
N MET A 21 6.16 -1.21 8.45
CA MET A 21 6.07 0.19 8.03
C MET A 21 6.22 1.16 9.20
N ILE A 22 5.56 0.88 10.34
CA ILE A 22 5.66 1.68 11.56
C ILE A 22 7.11 1.78 12.02
N ASN A 23 7.82 0.65 12.06
CA ASN A 23 9.22 0.60 12.46
C ASN A 23 10.11 1.40 11.51
N LYS A 24 9.92 1.27 10.19
CA LYS A 24 10.69 2.03 9.19
C LYS A 24 10.45 3.53 9.32
N ILE A 25 9.22 3.97 9.44
CA ILE A 25 8.87 5.38 9.58
C ILE A 25 9.48 5.96 10.87
N LYS A 26 9.32 5.31 12.01
CA LYS A 26 9.85 5.78 13.28
C LYS A 26 11.38 5.85 13.30
N ASN A 27 12.05 4.87 12.69
CA ASN A 27 13.52 4.80 12.69
C ASN A 27 14.16 5.78 11.70
N SER A 28 13.42 6.28 10.71
CA SER A 28 13.94 7.23 9.71
C SER A 28 14.33 8.58 10.30
N LYS A 29 13.76 8.95 11.46
CA LYS A 29 14.03 10.21 12.20
C LYS A 29 13.88 11.48 11.35
N ARG A 30 13.02 11.42 10.34
CA ARG A 30 12.68 12.53 9.44
C ARG A 30 11.19 12.50 9.08
N ASP A 31 10.70 13.59 8.53
CA ASP A 31 9.34 13.63 8.00
C ASP A 31 9.19 12.69 6.80
N ILE A 32 8.20 11.83 6.85
CA ILE A 32 7.90 10.84 5.81
C ILE A 32 6.57 11.15 5.17
N LYS A 33 6.57 11.22 3.83
CA LYS A 33 5.35 11.33 3.01
C LYS A 33 5.05 9.98 2.37
N VAL A 34 3.92 9.39 2.74
CA VAL A 34 3.47 8.08 2.26
C VAL A 34 2.37 8.25 1.22
N LEU A 35 2.50 7.56 0.09
CA LEU A 35 1.43 7.37 -0.89
C LEU A 35 0.84 5.98 -0.70
N ASN A 36 -0.41 5.90 -0.26
CA ASN A 36 -1.15 4.65 -0.09
C ASN A 36 -2.20 4.54 -1.21
N LEU A 37 -2.01 3.60 -2.11
CA LEU A 37 -2.81 3.33 -3.30
C LEU A 37 -3.66 2.08 -3.10
N PHE A 38 -4.89 2.06 -3.66
CA PHE A 38 -5.90 1.04 -3.37
C PHE A 38 -6.15 0.94 -1.86
N ALA A 39 -6.25 2.10 -1.22
CA ALA A 39 -6.05 2.23 0.22
C ALA A 39 -7.23 1.73 1.07
N TYR A 40 -8.35 1.34 0.42
CA TYR A 40 -9.51 0.69 1.01
C TYR A 40 -10.01 1.42 2.27
N THR A 41 -10.24 0.70 3.37
CA THR A 41 -10.73 1.25 4.65
C THR A 41 -9.65 1.91 5.50
N GLY A 42 -8.40 1.95 5.02
CA GLY A 42 -7.32 2.73 5.59
C GLY A 42 -6.51 2.08 6.69
N GLY A 43 -6.44 0.76 6.80
CA GLY A 43 -5.59 0.09 7.78
C GLY A 43 -4.13 0.53 7.71
N ALA A 44 -3.52 0.50 6.52
CA ALA A 44 -2.16 0.98 6.28
C ALA A 44 -2.03 2.50 6.53
N THR A 45 -3.08 3.29 6.19
CA THR A 45 -3.12 4.73 6.48
C THR A 45 -3.04 5.00 7.98
N VAL A 46 -3.85 4.30 8.79
CA VAL A 46 -3.82 4.41 10.27
C VAL A 46 -2.43 4.03 10.80
N ALA A 47 -1.84 2.94 10.31
CA ALA A 47 -0.50 2.50 10.72
C ALA A 47 0.55 3.58 10.45
N CYS A 48 0.60 4.14 9.24
CA CYS A 48 1.57 5.18 8.88
C CYS A 48 1.36 6.49 9.66
N LEU A 49 0.11 6.92 9.86
CA LEU A 49 -0.21 8.12 10.65
C LEU A 49 0.18 7.95 12.12
N SER A 50 -0.02 6.75 12.70
CA SER A 50 0.38 6.45 14.08
C SER A 50 1.89 6.51 14.28
N ALA A 51 2.65 6.24 13.22
CA ALA A 51 4.11 6.34 13.21
C ALA A 51 4.63 7.77 12.99
N GLY A 52 3.76 8.74 12.70
CA GLY A 52 4.12 10.15 12.50
C GLY A 52 4.25 10.58 11.04
N ALA A 53 3.97 9.72 10.07
CA ALA A 53 4.02 10.10 8.65
C ALA A 53 2.84 11.00 8.25
N SER A 54 3.00 11.74 7.16
CA SER A 54 1.89 12.29 6.39
C SER A 54 1.46 11.30 5.30
N VAL A 55 0.16 11.15 5.07
CA VAL A 55 -0.36 10.13 4.15
C VAL A 55 -1.25 10.74 3.07
N CYS A 56 -1.01 10.38 1.82
CA CYS A 56 -1.96 10.55 0.73
C CYS A 56 -2.67 9.21 0.51
N HIS A 57 -3.93 9.13 0.91
CA HIS A 57 -4.80 7.97 0.82
C HIS A 57 -5.62 8.05 -0.47
N VAL A 58 -5.44 7.10 -1.38
CA VAL A 58 -6.07 7.07 -2.70
C VAL A 58 -6.86 5.79 -2.88
N ASP A 59 -8.14 5.91 -3.16
CA ASP A 59 -9.02 4.80 -3.54
C ASP A 59 -10.08 5.28 -4.51
N SER A 60 -10.52 4.44 -5.43
CA SER A 60 -11.55 4.78 -6.41
C SER A 60 -12.96 4.82 -5.81
N SER A 61 -13.18 4.13 -4.68
CA SER A 61 -14.47 4.05 -4.01
C SER A 61 -14.67 5.18 -3.00
N LYS A 62 -15.59 6.10 -3.29
CA LYS A 62 -15.99 7.16 -2.35
C LYS A 62 -16.42 6.61 -0.98
N GLY A 63 -17.11 5.47 -0.96
CA GLY A 63 -17.55 4.82 0.28
C GLY A 63 -16.39 4.34 1.13
N MET A 64 -15.36 3.74 0.51
CA MET A 64 -14.16 3.26 1.21
C MET A 64 -13.34 4.44 1.74
N VAL A 65 -13.16 5.50 0.96
CA VAL A 65 -12.48 6.72 1.41
C VAL A 65 -13.20 7.38 2.59
N SER A 66 -14.53 7.44 2.56
CA SER A 66 -15.32 7.95 3.69
C SER A 66 -15.13 7.08 4.94
N TRP A 67 -15.18 5.77 4.78
CA TRP A 67 -14.97 4.84 5.89
C TRP A 67 -13.55 4.90 6.44
N SER A 68 -12.54 5.05 5.58
CA SER A 68 -11.16 5.29 6.02
C SER A 68 -11.06 6.53 6.93
N LYS A 69 -11.74 7.62 6.57
CA LYS A 69 -11.78 8.82 7.40
C LYS A 69 -12.41 8.55 8.78
N GLU A 70 -13.49 7.77 8.83
CA GLU A 70 -14.11 7.34 10.09
C GLU A 70 -13.12 6.52 10.94
N ASN A 71 -12.39 5.57 10.31
CA ASN A 71 -11.42 4.72 10.98
C ASN A 71 -10.24 5.52 11.55
N VAL A 72 -9.70 6.47 10.79
CA VAL A 72 -8.64 7.39 11.26
C VAL A 72 -9.13 8.20 12.46
N ASN A 73 -10.36 8.74 12.40
CA ASN A 73 -10.94 9.49 13.51
C ASN A 73 -11.15 8.60 14.75
N ALA A 74 -11.70 7.40 14.57
CA ALA A 74 -11.93 6.44 15.66
C ALA A 74 -10.62 5.95 16.30
N SER A 75 -9.51 5.98 15.55
CA SER A 75 -8.17 5.66 16.04
C SER A 75 -7.48 6.84 16.76
N GLY A 76 -8.16 7.95 16.98
CA GLY A 76 -7.61 9.14 17.66
C GLY A 76 -6.61 9.94 16.80
N LEU A 77 -6.63 9.76 15.48
CA LEU A 77 -5.66 10.35 14.56
C LEU A 77 -6.27 11.45 13.65
N LYS A 78 -7.43 12.00 14.02
CA LYS A 78 -8.18 12.97 13.19
C LYS A 78 -7.37 14.22 12.80
N ASP A 79 -6.44 14.64 13.66
CA ASP A 79 -5.63 15.85 13.47
C ASP A 79 -4.28 15.56 12.78
N LYS A 80 -4.04 14.31 12.37
CA LYS A 80 -2.83 13.92 11.66
C LYS A 80 -2.91 14.30 10.17
N PRO A 81 -1.77 14.59 9.53
CA PRO A 81 -1.73 15.06 8.15
C PRO A 81 -2.09 13.94 7.17
N VAL A 82 -3.36 13.89 6.78
CA VAL A 82 -3.87 12.95 5.78
C VAL A 82 -4.64 13.67 4.68
N ARG A 83 -4.37 13.29 3.43
CA ARG A 83 -5.08 13.76 2.24
C ARG A 83 -5.88 12.60 1.66
N TYR A 84 -7.19 12.71 1.62
CA TYR A 84 -8.11 11.71 1.07
C TYR A 84 -8.44 12.03 -0.39
N ILE A 85 -8.27 11.06 -1.26
CA ILE A 85 -8.48 11.19 -2.71
C ILE A 85 -9.40 10.07 -3.18
N VAL A 86 -10.51 10.45 -3.81
CA VAL A 86 -11.38 9.52 -4.54
C VAL A 86 -11.01 9.62 -6.02
N ASP A 87 -10.24 8.67 -6.51
CA ASP A 87 -9.76 8.67 -7.89
C ASP A 87 -9.22 7.31 -8.33
N ASP A 88 -9.13 7.12 -9.63
CA ASP A 88 -8.35 6.07 -10.25
C ASP A 88 -6.86 6.25 -9.96
N VAL A 89 -6.17 5.16 -9.59
CA VAL A 89 -4.78 5.20 -9.13
C VAL A 89 -3.84 5.69 -10.23
N GLU A 90 -3.95 5.17 -11.44
CA GLU A 90 -3.08 5.53 -12.54
C GLU A 90 -3.26 7.00 -12.93
N LYS A 91 -4.50 7.46 -13.03
CA LYS A 91 -4.83 8.86 -13.30
C LYS A 91 -4.29 9.78 -12.22
N PHE A 92 -4.40 9.37 -10.96
CA PHE A 92 -3.87 10.13 -9.83
C PHE A 92 -2.34 10.24 -9.91
N VAL A 93 -1.62 9.12 -10.06
CA VAL A 93 -0.15 9.12 -10.13
C VAL A 93 0.35 9.95 -11.30
N ASN A 94 -0.26 9.85 -12.48
CA ASN A 94 0.06 10.69 -13.63
C ASN A 94 -0.11 12.20 -13.33
N ARG A 95 -1.13 12.59 -12.54
CA ARG A 95 -1.27 13.99 -12.11
C ARG A 95 -0.19 14.42 -11.13
N GLU A 96 0.18 13.55 -10.19
CA GLU A 96 1.25 13.84 -9.22
C GLU A 96 2.61 14.00 -9.92
N ILE A 97 2.89 13.18 -10.95
CA ILE A 97 4.07 13.34 -11.81
C ILE A 97 4.09 14.74 -12.45
N ARG A 98 2.99 15.15 -13.10
CA ARG A 98 2.91 16.48 -13.75
C ARG A 98 3.03 17.65 -12.77
N ARG A 99 2.63 17.44 -11.50
CA ARG A 99 2.76 18.43 -10.42
C ARG A 99 4.13 18.44 -9.76
N GLY A 100 4.99 17.49 -10.08
CA GLY A 100 6.28 17.32 -9.43
C GLY A 100 6.19 16.86 -7.96
N ASN A 101 5.05 16.33 -7.53
CA ASN A 101 4.90 15.82 -6.18
C ASN A 101 5.69 14.53 -5.99
N LYS A 102 6.32 14.40 -4.81
CA LYS A 102 7.17 13.26 -4.45
C LYS A 102 6.75 12.67 -3.11
N TYR A 103 7.00 11.37 -2.96
CA TYR A 103 6.68 10.58 -1.79
C TYR A 103 7.90 9.75 -1.36
N ASP A 104 8.08 9.62 -0.06
CA ASP A 104 9.19 8.85 0.51
C ASP A 104 8.85 7.36 0.58
N ALA A 105 7.58 7.03 0.65
CA ALA A 105 7.14 5.63 0.68
C ALA A 105 5.89 5.44 -0.17
N ILE A 106 5.78 4.27 -0.79
CA ILE A 106 4.62 3.86 -1.57
C ILE A 106 4.12 2.51 -1.06
N ILE A 107 2.82 2.41 -0.88
CA ILE A 107 2.10 1.20 -0.52
C ILE A 107 1.04 0.96 -1.59
N MET A 108 0.91 -0.27 -2.07
CA MET A 108 -0.17 -0.65 -2.96
C MET A 108 -0.70 -2.05 -2.65
N ASP A 109 -2.02 -2.16 -2.73
CA ASP A 109 -2.76 -3.42 -2.57
C ASP A 109 -3.80 -3.54 -3.70
N PRO A 110 -3.34 -3.68 -4.95
CA PRO A 110 -4.21 -3.69 -6.11
C PRO A 110 -5.07 -4.96 -6.16
N PRO A 111 -6.31 -4.86 -6.66
CA PRO A 111 -7.18 -6.02 -6.83
C PRO A 111 -6.64 -6.95 -7.93
N SER A 112 -7.00 -8.23 -7.88
CA SER A 112 -6.67 -9.18 -8.96
C SER A 112 -7.32 -8.79 -10.29
N TYR A 113 -8.53 -8.21 -10.22
CA TYR A 113 -9.30 -7.76 -11.37
C TYR A 113 -10.10 -6.50 -11.02
N GLY A 114 -10.20 -5.57 -11.97
CA GLY A 114 -11.00 -4.37 -11.84
C GLY A 114 -11.59 -3.89 -13.17
N ARG A 115 -12.64 -3.10 -13.11
CA ARG A 115 -13.19 -2.38 -14.27
C ARG A 115 -13.29 -0.90 -13.94
N GLY A 116 -12.71 -0.08 -14.78
CA GLY A 116 -12.86 1.37 -14.73
C GLY A 116 -14.23 1.81 -15.24
N THR A 117 -14.60 3.05 -14.94
CA THR A 117 -15.90 3.64 -15.31
C THR A 117 -16.09 3.83 -16.83
N LYS A 118 -15.03 3.78 -17.61
CA LYS A 118 -15.04 3.90 -19.06
C LYS A 118 -14.79 2.58 -19.78
N GLY A 119 -14.87 1.45 -19.06
CA GLY A 119 -14.66 0.12 -19.60
C GLY A 119 -13.21 -0.36 -19.61
N GLU A 120 -12.26 0.41 -19.05
CA GLU A 120 -10.90 -0.04 -18.86
C GLU A 120 -10.89 -1.31 -17.98
N VAL A 121 -10.07 -2.27 -18.34
CA VAL A 121 -9.92 -3.54 -17.60
C VAL A 121 -8.55 -3.54 -16.96
N TRP A 122 -8.52 -3.74 -15.65
CA TRP A 122 -7.32 -4.02 -14.88
C TRP A 122 -7.20 -5.52 -14.65
N ARG A 123 -6.04 -6.07 -14.94
CA ARG A 123 -5.64 -7.44 -14.58
C ARG A 123 -4.28 -7.38 -13.93
N PHE A 124 -4.20 -7.90 -12.71
CA PHE A 124 -2.97 -7.80 -11.93
C PHE A 124 -1.75 -8.34 -12.70
N GLU A 125 -1.87 -9.51 -13.32
CA GLU A 125 -0.77 -10.19 -14.00
C GLU A 125 -0.24 -9.40 -15.21
N GLU A 126 -1.11 -8.64 -15.86
CA GLU A 126 -0.81 -7.88 -17.08
C GLU A 126 -0.29 -6.48 -16.73
N ASP A 127 -0.86 -5.83 -15.73
CA ASP A 127 -0.73 -4.37 -15.52
C ASP A 127 0.19 -3.97 -14.37
N ILE A 128 0.48 -4.89 -13.42
CA ILE A 128 1.18 -4.53 -12.18
C ILE A 128 2.60 -3.98 -12.42
N ALA A 129 3.34 -4.55 -13.39
CA ALA A 129 4.70 -4.11 -13.66
C ALA A 129 4.74 -2.66 -14.18
N ASP A 130 3.82 -2.29 -15.06
CA ASP A 130 3.70 -0.95 -15.60
C ASP A 130 3.23 0.06 -14.55
N LEU A 131 2.30 -0.33 -13.68
CA LEU A 131 1.87 0.50 -12.56
C LEU A 131 3.03 0.76 -11.58
N VAL A 132 3.83 -0.25 -11.24
CA VAL A 132 5.01 -0.08 -10.39
C VAL A 132 6.00 0.87 -11.03
N ASN A 133 6.31 0.68 -12.32
CA ASN A 133 7.17 1.59 -13.08
C ASN A 133 6.65 3.04 -13.05
N LEU A 134 5.35 3.23 -13.24
CA LEU A 134 4.73 4.55 -13.15
C LEU A 134 4.90 5.16 -11.75
N CYS A 135 4.65 4.37 -10.71
CA CYS A 135 4.75 4.83 -9.32
C CYS A 135 6.18 5.18 -8.90
N THR A 136 7.21 4.53 -9.45
CA THR A 136 8.60 4.92 -9.14
C THR A 136 8.94 6.35 -9.54
N LYS A 137 8.23 6.92 -10.51
CA LYS A 137 8.43 8.31 -10.97
C LYS A 137 8.01 9.36 -9.93
N VAL A 138 7.22 8.97 -8.92
CA VAL A 138 6.82 9.85 -7.81
C VAL A 138 7.58 9.54 -6.51
N LEU A 139 8.55 8.64 -6.52
CA LEU A 139 9.48 8.49 -5.39
C LEU A 139 10.34 9.74 -5.22
N SER A 140 10.63 10.09 -3.96
CA SER A 140 11.53 11.18 -3.61
C SER A 140 13.00 10.79 -3.91
N ASP A 141 13.90 11.75 -3.79
CA ASP A 141 15.34 11.49 -3.96
C ASP A 141 15.92 10.62 -2.83
N LYS A 142 15.24 10.59 -1.69
CA LYS A 142 15.58 9.75 -0.52
C LYS A 142 14.37 8.90 -0.12
N PRO A 143 14.00 7.92 -0.95
CA PRO A 143 12.83 7.10 -0.65
C PRO A 143 13.13 6.18 0.54
N LEU A 144 12.11 5.83 1.30
CA LEU A 144 12.23 4.98 2.47
C LEU A 144 11.89 3.53 2.16
N PHE A 145 10.72 3.31 1.52
CA PHE A 145 10.30 1.97 1.13
C PHE A 145 9.25 1.96 0.00
N PHE A 146 9.09 0.79 -0.60
CA PHE A 146 8.02 0.44 -1.51
C PHE A 146 7.45 -0.92 -1.12
N LEU A 147 6.14 -1.02 -0.90
CA LEU A 147 5.43 -2.25 -0.52
C LEU A 147 4.31 -2.54 -1.52
N ILE A 148 4.29 -3.78 -2.03
CA ILE A 148 3.19 -4.32 -2.85
C ILE A 148 2.61 -5.52 -2.11
N ASN A 149 1.30 -5.57 -1.98
CA ASN A 149 0.55 -6.76 -1.56
C ASN A 149 -0.19 -7.37 -2.74
N SER A 150 -0.46 -8.65 -2.69
CA SER A 150 -1.35 -9.31 -3.65
C SER A 150 -2.05 -10.51 -3.03
N TYR A 151 -3.31 -10.65 -3.41
CA TYR A 151 -4.16 -11.81 -3.13
C TYR A 151 -4.49 -12.58 -4.41
N THR A 152 -3.79 -12.28 -5.50
CA THR A 152 -3.99 -12.93 -6.79
C THR A 152 -3.42 -14.34 -6.77
N THR A 153 -4.28 -15.32 -7.07
CA THR A 153 -3.87 -16.72 -7.16
C THR A 153 -2.96 -16.96 -8.37
N GLY A 154 -2.00 -17.87 -8.24
CA GLY A 154 -1.07 -18.21 -9.33
C GLY A 154 0.15 -17.32 -9.43
N ILE A 155 0.26 -16.26 -8.63
CA ILE A 155 1.45 -15.40 -8.57
C ILE A 155 2.27 -15.75 -7.32
N SER A 156 3.56 -15.98 -7.48
CA SER A 156 4.46 -16.19 -6.35
C SER A 156 4.99 -14.86 -5.79
N ALA A 157 5.33 -14.84 -4.50
CA ALA A 157 5.91 -13.66 -3.86
C ALA A 157 7.20 -13.19 -4.56
N LYS A 158 7.99 -14.11 -5.12
CA LYS A 158 9.21 -13.80 -5.86
C LYS A 158 8.95 -12.97 -7.13
N VAL A 159 7.77 -13.07 -7.74
CA VAL A 159 7.38 -12.23 -8.90
C VAL A 159 7.27 -10.77 -8.46
N LEU A 160 6.67 -10.48 -7.29
CA LEU A 160 6.57 -9.12 -6.77
C LEU A 160 7.96 -8.51 -6.49
N GLU A 161 8.86 -9.29 -5.89
CA GLU A 161 10.24 -8.86 -5.67
C GLU A 161 10.96 -8.56 -6.99
N ASN A 162 10.81 -9.41 -7.99
CA ASN A 162 11.42 -9.20 -9.30
C ASN A 162 10.89 -7.94 -9.98
N ILE A 163 9.59 -7.66 -9.89
CA ILE A 163 9.00 -6.43 -10.42
C ILE A 163 9.63 -5.21 -9.74
N LEU A 164 9.78 -5.23 -8.40
CA LEU A 164 10.44 -4.15 -7.69
C LEU A 164 11.91 -3.99 -8.12
N ARG A 165 12.67 -5.09 -8.24
CA ARG A 165 14.07 -5.07 -8.69
C ARG A 165 14.25 -4.50 -10.10
N LEU A 166 13.32 -4.77 -11.00
CA LEU A 166 13.35 -4.25 -12.37
C LEU A 166 13.11 -2.74 -12.44
N ASN A 167 12.29 -2.22 -11.52
CA ASN A 167 11.78 -0.85 -11.59
C ASN A 167 12.47 0.12 -10.62
N ILE A 168 12.93 -0.33 -9.45
CA ILE A 168 13.59 0.52 -8.45
C ILE A 168 15.10 0.49 -8.68
N LYS A 169 15.67 1.66 -8.99
CA LYS A 169 17.12 1.81 -9.25
C LYS A 169 17.93 2.19 -8.01
N ASN A 170 17.26 2.64 -6.96
CA ASN A 170 17.89 2.99 -5.70
C ASN A 170 18.50 1.75 -5.03
N LYS A 171 19.65 1.94 -4.37
CA LYS A 171 20.26 0.88 -3.56
C LYS A 171 19.36 0.55 -2.39
N GLY A 172 19.20 -0.72 -2.08
CA GLY A 172 18.36 -1.14 -0.98
C GLY A 172 18.23 -2.65 -0.88
N MET A 173 17.44 -3.08 0.09
CA MET A 173 17.13 -4.47 0.31
C MET A 173 15.76 -4.80 -0.29
N PHE A 174 15.68 -5.95 -0.93
CA PHE A 174 14.44 -6.49 -1.48
C PHE A 174 14.07 -7.75 -0.74
N GLU A 175 12.83 -7.86 -0.36
CA GLU A 175 12.27 -9.00 0.34
C GLU A 175 10.91 -9.35 -0.23
N SER A 176 10.57 -10.63 -0.20
CA SER A 176 9.23 -11.11 -0.55
C SER A 176 8.85 -12.31 0.28
N GLY A 177 7.58 -12.48 0.53
CA GLY A 177 7.08 -13.59 1.34
C GLY A 177 5.56 -13.71 1.30
N GLU A 178 5.08 -14.69 2.04
CA GLU A 178 3.66 -14.88 2.27
C GLU A 178 3.20 -14.11 3.51
N ILE A 179 1.97 -13.64 3.48
CA ILE A 179 1.25 -13.11 4.65
C ILE A 179 0.13 -14.06 5.03
N GLY A 180 -0.08 -14.20 6.32
CA GLY A 180 -1.12 -15.07 6.81
C GLY A 180 -1.45 -14.84 8.27
N LEU A 181 -2.46 -15.56 8.73
CA LEU A 181 -2.92 -15.50 10.11
C LEU A 181 -2.34 -16.67 10.91
N PRO A 182 -1.62 -16.42 12.01
CA PRO A 182 -1.18 -17.48 12.88
C PRO A 182 -2.40 -18.15 13.52
N MET A 183 -2.43 -19.48 13.49
CA MET A 183 -3.49 -20.24 14.13
C MET A 183 -3.25 -20.29 15.63
N LYS A 184 -4.31 -20.07 16.41
CA LYS A 184 -4.28 -20.23 17.85
C LYS A 184 -3.94 -21.71 18.19
N ASP A 185 -3.09 -21.89 19.18
CA ASP A 185 -2.73 -23.20 19.72
C ASP A 185 -1.99 -24.14 18.72
N SER A 186 -1.42 -23.61 17.66
CA SER A 186 -0.59 -24.38 16.72
C SER A 186 0.56 -23.53 16.16
N LYS A 187 1.51 -24.19 15.49
CA LYS A 187 2.59 -23.50 14.73
C LYS A 187 2.19 -23.25 13.27
N LEU A 188 0.94 -23.53 12.92
CA LEU A 188 0.44 -23.35 11.56
C LEU A 188 0.02 -21.92 11.31
N VAL A 189 0.11 -21.51 10.06
CA VAL A 189 -0.33 -20.20 9.59
C VAL A 189 -1.33 -20.43 8.47
N LEU A 190 -2.49 -19.78 8.54
CA LEU A 190 -3.44 -19.73 7.43
C LEU A 190 -2.87 -18.78 6.37
N PRO A 191 -2.47 -19.27 5.19
CA PRO A 191 -1.95 -18.40 4.15
C PRO A 191 -3.09 -17.54 3.59
N CYS A 192 -2.84 -16.24 3.45
CA CYS A 192 -3.84 -15.28 2.98
C CYS A 192 -3.43 -14.58 1.68
N GLY A 193 -2.19 -14.17 1.57
CA GLY A 193 -1.68 -13.44 0.42
C GLY A 193 -0.16 -13.40 0.40
N ILE A 194 0.39 -12.56 -0.47
CA ILE A 194 1.83 -12.39 -0.65
C ILE A 194 2.21 -10.91 -0.60
N TYR A 195 3.47 -10.63 -0.28
CA TYR A 195 4.05 -9.30 -0.38
C TYR A 195 5.38 -9.32 -1.13
N GLY A 196 5.71 -8.19 -1.75
CA GLY A 196 7.04 -7.79 -2.16
C GLY A 196 7.35 -6.43 -1.58
N ARG A 197 8.53 -6.23 -1.03
CA ARG A 197 8.95 -4.94 -0.48
C ARG A 197 10.40 -4.63 -0.78
N TRP A 198 10.66 -3.36 -0.92
CA TRP A 198 11.97 -2.76 -1.01
C TRP A 198 12.11 -1.70 0.07
N GLU A 199 13.29 -1.59 0.64
CA GLU A 199 13.68 -0.54 1.57
C GLU A 199 15.06 0.01 1.24
N GLU A 200 15.30 1.28 1.52
CA GLU A 200 16.61 1.90 1.33
C GLU A 200 17.67 1.28 2.26
N ALA A 201 18.90 1.12 1.75
CA ALA A 201 19.97 0.40 2.47
C ALA A 201 20.40 1.04 3.81
N ASN A 202 20.07 2.32 4.04
CA ASN A 202 20.45 3.08 5.24
C ASN A 202 19.24 3.70 5.95
N ALA A 203 18.06 3.11 5.77
CA ALA A 203 16.82 3.58 6.37
C ALA A 203 16.63 3.10 7.81
#